data_c50bce9075d2238da2af9e68e20a7351
#
_entry.id   c50bce9075d2238da2af9e68e20a7351
#
_cell.length_a   1.000
_cell.length_b   1.000
_cell.length_c   1.000
_cell.angle_alpha   90.00
_cell.angle_beta   90.00
_cell.angle_gamma   90.00
#
_symmetry.space_group_name_H-M   'P 1'
#
loop_
_entity.id
_entity.type
_entity.pdbx_description
1 polymer ?
#
loop_
_entity_poly.entity_id
_entity_poly.type
_entity_poly.pdbx_seq_one_letter_code
_entity_poly.pdbx_strand_id
1 'polypeptide(L)' 'MTKDKIAKDSYRKLLYFFENKIWVHFKDFDKIFYNGLIIDLNEDKMTMVIQERVRGEFPFLLECVNPDSIAKFNEGGN' A
#
# COMPACT_ATOMS: atom_id res chain seq x y z
N MET A 1 15.10 2.02 -11.68
CA MET A 1 13.89 2.77 -11.32
C MET A 1 14.18 3.64 -10.11
N THR A 2 13.80 4.90 -10.16
CA THR A 2 14.05 5.83 -9.05
C THR A 2 12.98 5.68 -7.97
N LYS A 3 13.30 6.15 -6.76
CA LYS A 3 12.35 6.13 -5.66
C LYS A 3 11.11 6.97 -5.97
N ASP A 4 11.30 8.10 -6.66
CA ASP A 4 10.18 8.96 -7.05
C ASP A 4 9.22 8.23 -7.99
N LYS A 5 9.77 7.49 -8.95
CA LYS A 5 8.96 6.73 -9.89
C LYS A 5 8.19 5.64 -9.18
N ILE A 6 8.85 4.93 -8.28
CA ILE A 6 8.22 3.87 -7.47
C ILE A 6 7.08 4.45 -6.64
N ALA A 7 7.34 5.58 -5.96
CA ALA A 7 6.33 6.21 -5.13
C ALA A 7 5.11 6.65 -5.94
N LYS A 8 5.35 7.26 -7.11
CA LYS A 8 4.25 7.72 -7.97
C LYS A 8 3.43 6.55 -8.53
N ASP A 9 4.10 5.48 -8.94
CA ASP A 9 3.39 4.30 -9.43
C ASP A 9 2.55 3.67 -8.33
N SER A 10 3.12 3.56 -7.13
CA SER A 10 2.42 3.01 -5.98
C SER A 10 1.24 3.90 -5.60
N TYR A 11 1.44 5.23 -5.55
CA TYR A 11 0.36 6.15 -5.23
C TYR A 11 -0.82 5.97 -6.16
N ARG A 12 -0.55 5.94 -7.47
CA ARG A 12 -1.61 5.83 -8.48
C ARG A 12 -2.42 4.56 -8.30
N LYS A 13 -1.75 3.45 -8.02
CA LYS A 13 -2.44 2.17 -7.83
C LYS A 13 -3.18 2.12 -6.49
N LEU A 14 -2.56 2.63 -5.44
CA LEU A 14 -3.16 2.59 -4.10
C LEU A 14 -4.33 3.57 -3.96
N LEU A 15 -4.35 4.63 -4.75
CA LEU A 15 -5.44 5.60 -4.71
C LEU A 15 -6.79 4.95 -4.94
N TYR A 16 -6.86 4.02 -5.88
CA TYR A 16 -8.10 3.29 -6.15
C TYR A 16 -8.57 2.53 -4.91
N PHE A 17 -7.66 1.86 -4.23
CA PHE A 17 -8.00 1.10 -3.02
C PHE A 17 -8.42 2.02 -1.89
N PHE A 18 -7.76 3.17 -1.77
CA PHE A 18 -8.08 4.13 -0.74
C PHE A 18 -9.46 4.74 -0.95
N GLU A 19 -9.75 5.17 -2.16
CA GLU A 19 -11.03 5.84 -2.47
C GLU A 19 -12.21 4.89 -2.36
N ASN A 20 -12.01 3.62 -2.64
CA ASN A 20 -13.07 2.63 -2.60
C ASN A 20 -13.08 1.79 -1.33
N LYS A 21 -12.20 2.09 -0.39
CA LYS A 21 -12.10 1.40 0.91
C LYS A 21 -11.97 -0.11 0.75
N ILE A 22 -11.10 -0.49 -0.18
CA ILE A 22 -10.83 -1.89 -0.49
C ILE A 22 -9.56 -2.31 0.24
N TRP A 23 -9.60 -3.43 0.95
CA TRP A 23 -8.42 -3.98 1.59
C TRP A 23 -7.39 -4.34 0.54
N VAL A 24 -6.14 -3.97 0.78
CA VAL A 24 -5.06 -4.12 -0.17
C VAL A 24 -4.03 -5.12 0.35
N HIS A 25 -3.44 -5.84 -0.59
CA HIS A 25 -2.32 -6.74 -0.34
C HIS A 25 -1.13 -6.23 -1.14
N PHE A 26 0.03 -6.10 -0.49
CA PHE A 26 1.23 -5.69 -1.19
C PHE A 26 2.48 -6.18 -0.46
N LYS A 27 3.63 -6.08 -1.13
CA LYS A 27 4.93 -6.40 -0.55
C LYS A 27 5.82 -5.16 -0.57
N ASP A 28 6.75 -5.08 0.36
CA ASP A 28 7.86 -4.15 0.25
C ASP A 28 8.98 -4.80 -0.56
N PHE A 29 10.12 -4.11 -0.67
CA PHE A 29 11.24 -4.64 -1.44
C PHE A 29 12.06 -5.67 -0.68
N ASP A 30 11.76 -5.88 0.59
CA ASP A 30 12.33 -6.95 1.41
C ASP A 30 11.45 -8.20 1.39
N LYS A 31 10.41 -8.20 0.55
CA LYS A 31 9.49 -9.33 0.35
C LYS A 31 8.61 -9.61 1.56
N ILE A 32 8.42 -8.61 2.40
CA ILE A 32 7.50 -8.72 3.53
C ILE A 32 6.10 -8.35 3.06
N PHE A 33 5.12 -9.17 3.39
CA PHE A 33 3.74 -8.99 2.99
C PHE A 33 2.99 -8.10 3.98
N TYR A 34 2.10 -7.29 3.43
CA TYR A 34 1.21 -6.44 4.23
C TYR A 34 -0.20 -6.57 3.69
N ASN A 35 -1.17 -6.68 4.60
CA ASN A 35 -2.58 -6.74 4.24
C ASN A 35 -3.31 -5.75 5.12
N GLY A 36 -3.97 -4.78 4.53
CA GLY A 36 -4.60 -3.76 5.35
C GLY A 36 -5.52 -2.84 4.60
N LEU A 37 -6.10 -1.93 5.35
CA LEU A 37 -6.97 -0.88 4.81
C LEU A 37 -6.21 0.44 4.88
N ILE A 38 -6.15 1.15 3.76
CA ILE A 38 -5.51 2.46 3.73
C ILE A 38 -6.45 3.46 4.39
N ILE A 39 -6.01 4.10 5.46
CA ILE A 39 -6.82 5.07 6.18
C ILE A 39 -6.40 6.51 5.90
N ASP A 40 -5.22 6.71 5.33
CA ASP A 40 -4.76 8.01 4.88
C ASP A 40 -3.77 7.82 3.74
N LEU A 41 -3.83 8.70 2.74
CA LEU A 41 -2.93 8.65 1.60
C LEU A 41 -2.55 10.09 1.25
N ASN A 42 -1.27 10.41 1.39
CA ASN A 42 -0.77 11.77 1.23
C ASN A 42 0.10 11.87 -0.03
N GLU A 43 -0.42 12.58 -1.03
CA GLU A 43 0.27 12.73 -2.31
C GLU A 43 1.51 13.62 -2.19
N ASP A 44 1.41 14.68 -1.40
CA ASP A 44 2.53 15.64 -1.29
C ASP A 44 3.75 15.00 -0.65
N LYS A 45 3.54 14.17 0.35
CA LYS A 45 4.63 13.52 1.08
C LYS A 45 4.92 12.11 0.59
N MET A 46 4.09 11.59 -0.30
CA MET A 46 4.19 10.21 -0.79
C MET A 46 4.26 9.22 0.37
N THR A 47 3.29 9.38 1.29
CA THR A 47 3.16 8.50 2.46
C THR A 47 1.73 8.00 2.56
N MET A 48 1.55 6.93 3.32
CA MET A 48 0.21 6.47 3.67
C MET A 48 0.21 5.97 5.10
N VAL A 49 -0.99 5.88 5.69
CA VAL A 49 -1.19 5.20 6.95
C VAL A 49 -2.14 4.04 6.66
N ILE A 50 -1.77 2.86 7.11
CA ILE A 50 -2.59 1.67 6.90
C ILE A 50 -2.99 1.08 8.24
N GLN A 51 -4.18 0.47 8.26
CA GLN A 51 -4.61 -0.40 9.33
C GLN A 51 -4.26 -1.81 8.89
N GLU A 52 -3.07 -2.27 9.27
CA GLU A 52 -2.57 -3.56 8.83
C GLU A 52 -3.16 -4.67 9.68
N ARG A 53 -3.50 -5.78 9.03
CA ARG A 53 -4.27 -6.85 9.63
C ARG A 53 -3.66 -7.40 10.93
N VAL A 54 -2.34 -7.53 10.95
CA VAL A 54 -1.64 -8.15 12.08
C VAL A 54 -0.95 -7.09 12.96
N ARG A 55 -0.33 -6.09 12.30
CA ARG A 55 0.52 -5.11 12.96
C ARG A 55 -0.23 -3.91 13.51
N GLY A 56 -1.48 -3.71 13.05
CA GLY A 56 -2.26 -2.54 13.45
C GLY A 56 -1.96 -1.34 12.58
N GLU A 57 -2.21 -0.16 13.12
CA GLU A 57 -2.06 1.09 12.38
C GLU A 57 -0.62 1.56 12.38
N PHE A 58 -0.08 1.86 11.20
CA PHE A 58 1.26 2.43 11.12
C PHE A 58 1.46 3.17 9.78
N PRO A 59 2.43 4.12 9.75
CA PRO A 59 2.74 4.86 8.53
C PRO A 59 3.65 4.05 7.61
N PHE A 60 3.58 4.36 6.31
CA PHE A 60 4.38 3.66 5.31
C PHE A 60 4.79 4.63 4.21
N LEU A 61 6.06 4.56 3.82
CA LEU A 61 6.56 5.36 2.71
C LEU A 61 6.21 4.67 1.40
N LEU A 62 5.62 5.40 0.46
CA LEU A 62 5.20 4.79 -0.81
C LEU A 62 6.40 4.31 -1.64
N GLU A 63 7.57 4.92 -1.46
CA GLU A 63 8.78 4.45 -2.13
C GLU A 63 9.22 3.06 -1.66
N CYS A 64 8.69 2.59 -0.55
CA CYS A 64 9.00 1.27 0.00
C CYS A 64 8.00 0.20 -0.45
N VAL A 65 6.95 0.60 -1.15
CA VAL A 65 5.96 -0.34 -1.69
C VAL A 65 6.41 -0.82 -3.06
N ASN A 66 6.40 -2.13 -3.28
CA ASN A 66 6.64 -2.67 -4.61
C ASN A 66 5.34 -2.54 -5.42
N PRO A 67 5.28 -1.62 -6.40
CA PRO A 67 4.02 -1.36 -7.11
C PRO A 67 3.50 -2.55 -7.88
N ASP A 68 4.38 -3.47 -8.28
CA ASP A 68 3.98 -4.65 -9.03
C ASP A 68 3.32 -5.70 -8.15
N SER A 69 3.41 -5.54 -6.83
CA SER A 69 2.83 -6.50 -5.90
C SER A 69 1.45 -6.10 -5.40
N ILE A 70 0.99 -4.90 -5.74
CA ILE A 70 -0.28 -4.38 -5.22
C ILE A 70 -1.46 -5.15 -5.80
N ALA A 71 -2.31 -5.67 -4.94
CA ALA A 71 -3.47 -6.45 -5.35
C ALA A 71 -4.54 -6.34 -4.28
N LYS A 72 -5.76 -6.73 -4.65
CA LYS A 72 -6.86 -6.78 -3.71
C LYS A 72 -6.62 -7.92 -2.72
N PHE A 73 -6.79 -7.64 -1.44
CA PHE A 73 -6.68 -8.67 -0.41
C PHE A 73 -7.95 -9.50 -0.40
N ASN A 74 -7.80 -10.81 -0.54
CA ASN A 74 -8.92 -11.76 -0.49
C ASN A 74 -8.80 -12.60 0.76
N GLU A 75 -9.61 -12.27 1.75
CA GLU A 75 -9.69 -13.06 2.96
C GLU A 75 -10.44 -14.34 2.70
N GLY A 76 -10.12 -15.39 3.43
CA GLY A 76 -10.80 -16.67 3.28
C GLY A 76 -10.23 -17.55 2.20
N GLY A 77 -9.07 -17.22 1.70
CA GLY A 77 -8.36 -18.07 0.76
C GLY A 77 -8.83 -17.98 -0.68
N ASN A 78 -9.52 -16.94 -1.01
CA ASN A 78 -9.94 -16.71 -2.39
C ASN A 78 -8.86 -16.05 -3.21
#